data_ad5eb8531de8733279a65099d71f8118
#
_entry.id   ad5eb8531de8733279a65099d71f8118
#
_cell.length_a   1.000
_cell.length_b   1.000
_cell.length_c   1.000
_cell.angle_alpha   90.00
_cell.angle_beta   90.00
_cell.angle_gamma   90.00
#
_symmetry.space_group_name_H-M   'P 1'
#
loop_
_entity.id
_entity.type
_entity.pdbx_description
1 polymer ?
#
loop_
_entity_poly.entity_id
_entity_poly.type
_entity_poly.pdbx_seq_one_letter_code
_entity_poly.pdbx_strand_id
1 'polypeptide(L)'
;KTLSGKLGKDFFVETPIFRIFKSVEEQNNWSVASDKKELRQFLSSEFLKNDNPAIEAPFGYGKILGTAQIQTDILLSEYRNLLLKANSLLAEVFQYNDVFQKENGVVYKNISAKKIIFAEGAQAVENPFFPKHTLIGNKGEYLIIKTPELKLKTLLKGPVYLIPLGNDQYKVGATYSRDDYSLHTTNEAKEEILLKLKTVINCPFQLIGHTAGVRPTTKDHRPLLGSLKENPNFIFFNGLGSRGFLMAPLLSEILFNYLENDIPLPKEMNITRML
;
A
#
# COMPACT_ATOMS: atom_id res chain seq x y z
N LYS A 1 -4.34 -16.13 -0.33
CA LYS A 1 -4.58 -17.56 0.05
C LYS A 1 -3.39 -18.46 -0.32
N THR A 2 -2.86 -18.41 -1.54
CA THR A 2 -1.71 -19.24 -1.96
C THR A 2 -0.46 -19.00 -1.11
N LEU A 3 -0.17 -17.73 -0.78
CA LEU A 3 1.00 -17.39 0.03
C LEU A 3 0.79 -17.76 1.49
N SER A 4 -0.41 -17.60 2.07
CA SER A 4 -0.75 -18.09 3.40
C SER A 4 -0.51 -19.58 3.55
N GLY A 5 -0.90 -20.37 2.53
CA GLY A 5 -0.62 -21.81 2.52
C GLY A 5 0.87 -22.14 2.51
N LYS A 6 1.69 -21.41 1.73
CA LYS A 6 3.14 -21.59 1.70
C LYS A 6 3.84 -21.20 3.00
N LEU A 7 3.33 -20.17 3.68
CA LEU A 7 3.90 -19.66 4.93
C LEU A 7 3.37 -20.37 6.19
N GLY A 8 2.29 -21.17 6.04
CA GLY A 8 1.65 -21.83 7.18
C GLY A 8 1.03 -20.86 8.19
N LYS A 9 0.76 -19.61 7.76
CA LYS A 9 0.22 -18.53 8.59
C LYS A 9 -0.89 -17.79 7.86
N ASP A 10 -1.94 -17.47 8.58
CA ASP A 10 -2.99 -16.60 8.05
C ASP A 10 -2.68 -15.14 8.42
N PHE A 11 -2.53 -14.31 7.40
CA PHE A 11 -2.28 -12.88 7.50
C PHE A 11 -3.30 -12.06 6.71
N PHE A 12 -4.35 -12.72 6.22
CA PHE A 12 -5.39 -12.12 5.39
C PHE A 12 -6.74 -12.28 6.08
N VAL A 13 -7.34 -11.16 6.48
CA VAL A 13 -8.63 -11.13 7.14
C VAL A 13 -9.64 -10.42 6.24
N GLU A 14 -10.58 -11.18 5.70
CA GLU A 14 -11.70 -10.61 4.94
C GLU A 14 -12.55 -9.75 5.89
N THR A 15 -12.72 -8.49 5.58
CA THR A 15 -13.51 -7.55 6.37
C THR A 15 -14.07 -6.47 5.47
N PRO A 16 -15.34 -6.07 5.65
CA PRO A 16 -15.89 -4.94 4.91
C PRO A 16 -15.25 -3.63 5.36
N ILE A 17 -15.33 -2.61 4.48
CA ILE A 17 -15.03 -1.24 4.85
C ILE A 17 -16.34 -0.49 4.98
N PHE A 18 -16.52 0.22 6.09
CA PHE A 18 -17.66 1.11 6.28
C PHE A 18 -17.25 2.53 5.92
N ARG A 19 -17.92 3.12 4.95
CA ARG A 19 -17.75 4.52 4.57
C ARG A 19 -18.79 5.38 5.26
N ILE A 20 -18.36 6.33 6.09
CA ILE A 20 -19.24 7.32 6.70
C ILE A 20 -19.80 8.22 5.60
N PHE A 21 -21.12 8.42 5.60
CA PHE A 21 -21.77 9.46 4.79
C PHE A 21 -21.80 10.78 5.56
N LYS A 22 -21.47 11.86 4.86
CA LYS A 22 -21.48 13.22 5.42
C LYS A 22 -22.82 13.95 5.20
N SER A 23 -23.62 13.46 4.25
CA SER A 23 -24.89 14.07 3.86
C SER A 23 -25.79 13.08 3.13
N VAL A 24 -27.06 13.46 2.96
CA VAL A 24 -28.03 12.75 2.10
C VAL A 24 -27.56 12.73 0.64
N GLU A 25 -26.89 13.79 0.19
CA GLU A 25 -26.31 13.82 -1.16
C GLU A 25 -25.27 12.71 -1.36
N GLU A 26 -24.39 12.47 -0.37
CA GLU A 26 -23.43 11.35 -0.45
C GLU A 26 -24.14 9.98 -0.46
N GLN A 27 -25.26 9.81 0.26
CA GLN A 27 -26.09 8.61 0.17
C GLN A 27 -26.66 8.41 -1.24
N ASN A 28 -27.22 9.48 -1.84
CA ASN A 28 -27.75 9.43 -3.20
C ASN A 28 -26.66 9.09 -4.22
N ASN A 29 -25.50 9.73 -4.11
CA ASN A 29 -24.34 9.43 -4.97
C ASN A 29 -23.87 7.99 -4.81
N TRP A 30 -23.93 7.45 -3.60
CA TRP A 30 -23.62 6.05 -3.33
C TRP A 30 -24.64 5.10 -3.97
N SER A 31 -25.94 5.39 -3.87
CA SER A 31 -26.97 4.58 -4.54
C SER A 31 -26.73 4.52 -6.04
N VAL A 32 -26.52 5.67 -6.69
CA VAL A 32 -26.19 5.72 -8.12
C VAL A 32 -24.92 4.92 -8.44
N ALA A 33 -23.91 4.97 -7.57
CA ALA A 33 -22.67 4.22 -7.78
C ALA A 33 -22.88 2.71 -7.60
N SER A 34 -23.67 2.28 -6.61
CA SER A 34 -23.93 0.86 -6.33
C SER A 34 -24.73 0.17 -7.44
N ASP A 35 -25.50 0.93 -8.22
CA ASP A 35 -26.26 0.41 -9.37
C ASP A 35 -25.41 0.18 -10.62
N LYS A 36 -24.18 0.77 -10.66
CA LYS A 36 -23.28 0.60 -11.81
C LYS A 36 -22.79 -0.84 -11.91
N LYS A 37 -22.86 -1.41 -13.09
CA LYS A 37 -22.46 -2.81 -13.39
C LYS A 37 -21.07 -3.17 -12.83
N GLU A 38 -20.11 -2.26 -12.95
CA GLU A 38 -18.72 -2.45 -12.54
C GLU A 38 -18.53 -2.35 -11.02
N LEU A 39 -19.43 -1.66 -10.31
CA LEU A 39 -19.31 -1.35 -8.88
C LEU A 39 -20.25 -2.16 -7.98
N ARG A 40 -21.39 -2.64 -8.50
CA ARG A 40 -22.42 -3.34 -7.71
C ARG A 40 -21.93 -4.57 -6.95
N GLN A 41 -20.85 -5.21 -7.41
CA GLN A 41 -20.23 -6.33 -6.70
C GLN A 41 -19.40 -5.90 -5.48
N PHE A 42 -19.03 -4.63 -5.43
CA PHE A 42 -18.20 -4.06 -4.35
C PHE A 42 -18.95 -3.11 -3.44
N LEU A 43 -20.05 -2.53 -3.88
CA LEU A 43 -20.81 -1.56 -3.10
C LEU A 43 -22.18 -2.18 -2.74
N SER A 44 -22.47 -2.28 -1.44
CA SER A 44 -23.82 -2.63 -0.99
C SER A 44 -24.77 -1.49 -1.30
N SER A 45 -25.96 -1.80 -1.83
CA SER A 45 -27.05 -0.83 -1.99
C SER A 45 -27.75 -0.48 -0.67
N GLU A 46 -27.53 -1.30 0.37
CA GLU A 46 -28.10 -1.07 1.69
C GLU A 46 -27.28 -0.05 2.48
N PHE A 47 -27.96 0.91 3.10
CA PHE A 47 -27.35 1.82 4.06
C PHE A 47 -27.41 1.24 5.46
N LEU A 48 -26.25 1.26 6.15
CA LEU A 48 -26.18 0.84 7.53
C LEU A 48 -26.39 2.03 8.47
N LYS A 49 -27.23 1.86 9.47
CA LYS A 49 -27.38 2.85 10.54
C LYS A 49 -26.18 2.79 11.48
N ASN A 50 -25.85 3.92 12.06
CA ASN A 50 -24.86 3.97 13.13
C ASN A 50 -25.54 3.60 14.45
N ASP A 51 -25.10 2.50 15.05
CA ASP A 51 -25.49 2.02 16.39
C ASP A 51 -24.37 2.19 17.43
N ASN A 52 -23.22 2.73 17.01
CA ASN A 52 -22.06 2.96 17.88
C ASN A 52 -22.04 4.44 18.34
N PRO A 53 -22.38 4.73 19.63
CA PRO A 53 -22.44 6.11 20.14
C PRO A 53 -21.05 6.79 20.17
N ALA A 54 -19.98 6.03 20.13
CA ALA A 54 -18.62 6.57 20.07
C ALA A 54 -18.21 7.08 18.69
N ILE A 55 -19.06 6.90 17.64
CA ILE A 55 -18.78 7.30 16.27
C ILE A 55 -19.80 8.34 15.83
N GLU A 56 -19.31 9.44 15.23
CA GLU A 56 -20.14 10.48 14.62
C GLU A 56 -20.44 10.09 13.16
N ALA A 57 -21.64 9.53 12.92
CA ALA A 57 -22.09 9.13 11.59
C ALA A 57 -23.64 9.29 11.47
N PRO A 58 -24.15 10.52 11.51
CA PRO A 58 -25.61 10.78 11.55
C PRO A 58 -26.32 10.30 10.28
N PHE A 59 -25.64 10.21 9.15
CA PHE A 59 -26.18 9.71 7.89
C PHE A 59 -25.85 8.22 7.65
N GLY A 60 -25.26 7.52 8.67
CA GLY A 60 -24.91 6.12 8.56
C GLY A 60 -23.74 5.82 7.62
N TYR A 61 -23.72 4.58 7.11
CA TYR A 61 -22.58 4.02 6.35
C TYR A 61 -23.01 3.36 5.06
N GLY A 62 -22.14 3.48 4.03
CA GLY A 62 -22.09 2.59 2.90
C GLY A 62 -21.12 1.45 3.17
N LYS A 63 -21.48 0.21 2.81
CA LYS A 63 -20.66 -0.98 3.00
C LYS A 63 -19.92 -1.34 1.70
N ILE A 64 -18.58 -1.39 1.77
CA ILE A 64 -17.73 -1.86 0.67
C ILE A 64 -17.42 -3.33 0.91
N LEU A 65 -17.68 -4.16 -0.10
CA LEU A 65 -17.51 -5.61 -0.11
C LEU A 65 -16.24 -6.02 -0.85
N GLY A 66 -15.84 -7.29 -0.71
CA GLY A 66 -14.65 -7.81 -1.39
C GLY A 66 -13.36 -7.17 -0.92
N THR A 67 -13.32 -6.70 0.31
CA THR A 67 -12.18 -6.05 0.93
C THR A 67 -11.56 -6.94 2.01
N ALA A 68 -10.28 -6.72 2.27
CA ALA A 68 -9.55 -7.44 3.29
C ALA A 68 -8.48 -6.57 3.95
N GLN A 69 -8.15 -6.89 5.17
CA GLN A 69 -6.99 -6.38 5.87
C GLN A 69 -5.84 -7.38 5.77
N ILE A 70 -4.65 -6.89 5.40
CA ILE A 70 -3.43 -7.70 5.43
C ILE A 70 -2.62 -7.31 6.67
N GLN A 71 -2.28 -8.30 7.47
CA GLN A 71 -1.34 -8.16 8.59
C GLN A 71 0.08 -8.17 8.02
N THR A 72 0.54 -6.99 7.61
CA THR A 72 1.77 -6.82 6.83
C THR A 72 3.04 -7.19 7.59
N ASP A 73 3.05 -6.98 8.89
CA ASP A 73 4.12 -7.36 9.81
C ASP A 73 4.29 -8.88 9.88
N ILE A 74 3.19 -9.62 10.01
CA ILE A 74 3.21 -11.09 9.99
C ILE A 74 3.65 -11.59 8.62
N LEU A 75 3.07 -11.07 7.54
CA LEU A 75 3.44 -11.45 6.18
C LEU A 75 4.94 -11.26 5.92
N LEU A 76 5.46 -10.07 6.22
CA LEU A 76 6.86 -9.74 5.93
C LEU A 76 7.83 -10.52 6.81
N SER A 77 7.53 -10.72 8.09
CA SER A 77 8.36 -11.51 8.99
C SER A 77 8.41 -12.98 8.60
N GLU A 78 7.27 -13.59 8.30
CA GLU A 78 7.23 -15.02 7.92
C GLU A 78 7.86 -15.24 6.53
N TYR A 79 7.67 -14.32 5.58
CA TYR A 79 8.32 -14.40 4.28
C TYR A 79 9.83 -14.25 4.39
N ARG A 80 10.31 -13.32 5.23
CA ARG A 80 11.73 -13.18 5.54
C ARG A 80 12.30 -14.47 6.13
N ASN A 81 11.60 -15.08 7.09
CA ASN A 81 12.01 -16.35 7.69
C ASN A 81 12.09 -17.49 6.65
N LEU A 82 11.14 -17.55 5.73
CA LEU A 82 11.16 -18.49 4.61
C LEU A 82 12.42 -18.34 3.74
N LEU A 83 12.73 -17.10 3.36
CA LEU A 83 13.90 -16.80 2.53
C LEU A 83 15.22 -17.11 3.26
N LEU A 84 15.33 -16.82 4.55
CA LEU A 84 16.48 -17.16 5.38
C LEU A 84 16.70 -18.68 5.46
N LYS A 85 15.63 -19.45 5.70
CA LYS A 85 15.68 -20.92 5.73
C LYS A 85 16.10 -21.52 4.39
N ALA A 86 15.74 -20.87 3.29
CA ALA A 86 16.11 -21.28 1.94
C ALA A 86 17.48 -20.78 1.49
N ASN A 87 18.26 -20.10 2.34
CA ASN A 87 19.51 -19.42 1.99
C ASN A 87 19.37 -18.48 0.76
N SER A 88 18.19 -17.86 0.61
CA SER A 88 17.83 -17.00 -0.53
C SER A 88 17.71 -15.53 -0.15
N LEU A 89 18.20 -15.15 1.02
CA LEU A 89 18.20 -13.77 1.50
C LEU A 89 19.61 -13.37 1.95
N LEU A 90 20.14 -12.35 1.29
CA LEU A 90 21.32 -11.63 1.72
C LEU A 90 20.86 -10.38 2.50
N ALA A 91 20.96 -10.43 3.84
CA ALA A 91 20.45 -9.37 4.73
C ALA A 91 21.51 -8.28 4.93
N GLU A 92 21.75 -7.49 3.89
CA GLU A 92 22.71 -6.37 3.91
C GLU A 92 22.14 -5.15 3.17
N VAL A 93 22.80 -4.01 3.34
CA VAL A 93 22.53 -2.81 2.53
C VAL A 93 23.11 -3.02 1.13
N PHE A 94 22.26 -2.94 0.13
CA PHE A 94 22.67 -3.07 -1.26
C PHE A 94 23.57 -1.93 -1.70
N GLN A 95 24.70 -2.28 -2.36
CA GLN A 95 25.69 -1.30 -2.84
C GLN A 95 25.66 -1.22 -4.35
N TYR A 96 25.16 -0.12 -4.89
CA TYR A 96 25.04 0.08 -6.35
C TYR A 96 26.39 0.01 -7.07
N ASN A 97 27.46 0.45 -6.41
CA ASN A 97 28.82 0.44 -6.97
C ASN A 97 29.40 -0.99 -7.14
N ASP A 98 28.81 -1.98 -6.49
CA ASP A 98 29.21 -3.39 -6.59
C ASP A 98 28.45 -4.14 -7.69
N VAL A 99 27.61 -3.42 -8.47
CA VAL A 99 26.84 -3.98 -9.59
C VAL A 99 27.59 -3.77 -10.89
N PHE A 100 27.87 -4.85 -11.59
CA PHE A 100 28.53 -4.84 -12.89
C PHE A 100 27.68 -5.54 -13.91
N GLN A 101 27.39 -4.84 -15.02
CA GLN A 101 26.72 -5.43 -16.17
C GLN A 101 27.71 -6.25 -16.98
N LYS A 102 27.30 -7.44 -17.43
CA LYS A 102 27.99 -8.29 -18.38
C LYS A 102 27.14 -8.46 -19.63
N GLU A 103 27.74 -8.98 -20.70
CA GLU A 103 27.05 -9.23 -21.97
C GLU A 103 25.76 -10.06 -21.77
N ASN A 104 25.81 -11.10 -20.97
CA ASN A 104 24.69 -12.03 -20.72
C ASN A 104 24.22 -12.04 -19.27
N GLY A 105 24.23 -10.90 -18.55
CA GLY A 105 23.77 -10.86 -17.19
C GLY A 105 24.34 -9.74 -16.34
N VAL A 106 24.30 -9.94 -15.04
CA VAL A 106 24.77 -9.01 -14.02
C VAL A 106 25.60 -9.74 -12.98
N VAL A 107 26.53 -9.03 -12.37
CA VAL A 107 27.31 -9.51 -11.21
C VAL A 107 27.13 -8.51 -10.08
N TYR A 108 26.83 -9.01 -8.91
CA TYR A 108 26.83 -8.27 -7.66
C TYR A 108 27.72 -9.01 -6.66
N LYS A 109 28.87 -8.42 -6.32
CA LYS A 109 29.90 -9.08 -5.49
C LYS A 109 30.26 -10.46 -6.06
N ASN A 110 29.98 -11.55 -5.34
CA ASN A 110 30.20 -12.92 -5.75
C ASN A 110 28.96 -13.61 -6.38
N ILE A 111 27.88 -12.88 -6.58
CA ILE A 111 26.64 -13.40 -7.15
C ILE A 111 26.59 -13.06 -8.63
N SER A 112 26.36 -14.05 -9.48
CA SER A 112 26.09 -13.87 -10.90
C SER A 112 24.63 -14.23 -11.21
N ALA A 113 23.94 -13.39 -11.97
CA ALA A 113 22.54 -13.60 -12.34
C ALA A 113 22.30 -13.16 -13.79
N LYS A 114 21.23 -13.69 -14.41
CA LYS A 114 20.81 -13.23 -15.73
C LYS A 114 20.27 -11.78 -15.68
N LYS A 115 19.54 -11.46 -14.61
CA LYS A 115 18.89 -10.16 -14.43
C LYS A 115 18.88 -9.78 -12.96
N ILE A 116 18.81 -8.48 -12.69
CA ILE A 116 18.55 -7.93 -11.36
C ILE A 116 17.19 -7.19 -11.39
N ILE A 117 16.37 -7.39 -10.38
CA ILE A 117 15.07 -6.73 -10.25
C ILE A 117 15.15 -5.74 -9.08
N PHE A 118 15.03 -4.47 -9.38
CA PHE A 118 14.98 -3.38 -8.41
C PHE A 118 13.54 -3.14 -7.96
N ALA A 119 13.22 -3.58 -6.73
CA ALA A 119 11.90 -3.44 -6.12
C ALA A 119 11.96 -2.61 -4.82
N GLU A 120 12.60 -1.45 -4.89
CA GLU A 120 13.11 -0.66 -3.76
C GLU A 120 12.08 0.32 -3.18
N GLY A 121 10.91 0.41 -3.80
CA GLY A 121 9.89 1.37 -3.36
C GLY A 121 10.39 2.82 -3.47
N ALA A 122 10.16 3.61 -2.44
CA ALA A 122 10.52 5.04 -2.45
C ALA A 122 12.04 5.28 -2.49
N GLN A 123 12.84 4.34 -2.01
CA GLN A 123 14.31 4.45 -2.01
C GLN A 123 14.91 4.35 -3.41
N ALA A 124 14.16 3.91 -4.42
CA ALA A 124 14.63 3.88 -5.81
C ALA A 124 15.06 5.27 -6.35
N VAL A 125 14.72 6.35 -5.69
CA VAL A 125 15.22 7.70 -6.05
C VAL A 125 16.74 7.83 -5.87
N GLU A 126 17.32 7.01 -4.99
CA GLU A 126 18.77 6.93 -4.76
C GLU A 126 19.47 5.96 -5.74
N ASN A 127 18.71 5.15 -6.47
CA ASN A 127 19.26 4.19 -7.41
C ASN A 127 19.79 4.90 -8.66
N PRO A 128 21.10 4.85 -8.95
CA PRO A 128 21.69 5.56 -10.08
C PRO A 128 21.25 4.99 -11.45
N PHE A 129 20.71 3.77 -11.48
CA PHE A 129 20.22 3.10 -12.69
C PHE A 129 18.73 3.42 -12.95
N PHE A 130 18.02 3.97 -11.97
CA PHE A 130 16.61 4.30 -12.11
C PHE A 130 16.44 5.66 -12.80
N PRO A 131 15.50 5.81 -13.74
CA PRO A 131 15.29 7.09 -14.42
C PRO A 131 14.90 8.18 -13.43
N LYS A 132 15.66 9.27 -13.44
CA LYS A 132 15.42 10.41 -12.54
C LYS A 132 14.04 11.02 -12.80
N HIS A 133 13.43 11.58 -11.75
CA HIS A 133 12.14 12.29 -11.81
C HIS A 133 10.93 11.45 -12.24
N THR A 134 11.03 10.13 -12.25
CA THR A 134 9.91 9.24 -12.59
C THR A 134 9.07 8.88 -11.37
N LEU A 135 9.68 8.81 -10.19
CA LEU A 135 8.98 8.61 -8.93
C LEU A 135 8.72 9.92 -8.21
N ILE A 136 7.58 9.96 -7.56
CA ILE A 136 7.15 11.03 -6.66
C ILE A 136 6.91 10.39 -5.29
N GLY A 137 7.66 10.83 -4.29
CA GLY A 137 7.45 10.42 -2.91
C GLY A 137 6.18 11.05 -2.37
N ASN A 138 5.25 10.22 -1.92
CA ASN A 138 4.06 10.67 -1.24
C ASN A 138 4.09 10.20 0.20
N LYS A 139 4.59 11.06 1.09
CA LYS A 139 4.63 10.78 2.50
C LYS A 139 3.22 10.78 3.09
N GLY A 140 2.98 9.84 3.96
CA GLY A 140 1.76 9.77 4.75
C GLY A 140 2.09 9.43 6.19
N GLU A 141 1.50 10.18 7.11
CA GLU A 141 1.68 9.99 8.53
C GLU A 141 0.41 9.40 9.15
N TYR A 142 0.59 8.55 10.15
CA TYR A 142 -0.48 7.87 10.87
C TYR A 142 -0.27 8.02 12.37
N LEU A 143 -1.35 8.18 13.09
CA LEU A 143 -1.37 8.08 14.54
C LEU A 143 -1.80 6.68 14.96
N ILE A 144 -1.30 6.22 16.09
CA ILE A 144 -1.83 5.05 16.80
C ILE A 144 -2.48 5.57 18.07
N ILE A 145 -3.77 5.29 18.21
CA ILE A 145 -4.53 5.65 19.41
C ILE A 145 -4.99 4.39 20.13
N LYS A 146 -5.22 4.52 21.44
CA LYS A 146 -5.85 3.49 22.27
C LYS A 146 -7.13 4.04 22.89
N THR A 147 -8.24 3.34 22.69
CA THR A 147 -9.54 3.70 23.25
C THR A 147 -10.46 2.47 23.36
N PRO A 148 -10.77 2.00 24.58
CA PRO A 148 -11.66 0.84 24.80
C PRO A 148 -13.12 1.13 24.42
N GLU A 149 -13.51 2.41 24.42
CA GLU A 149 -14.90 2.81 24.19
C GLU A 149 -15.32 2.74 22.73
N LEU A 150 -14.38 2.87 21.79
CA LEU A 150 -14.66 2.91 20.36
C LEU A 150 -15.22 1.59 19.81
N LYS A 151 -14.78 0.43 20.32
CA LYS A 151 -15.26 -0.92 20.01
C LYS A 151 -15.45 -1.21 18.51
N LEU A 152 -14.68 -0.53 17.67
CA LEU A 152 -14.75 -0.67 16.22
C LEU A 152 -14.06 -1.97 15.79
N LYS A 153 -14.78 -2.82 15.04
CA LYS A 153 -14.28 -4.13 14.57
C LYS A 153 -13.93 -4.15 13.08
N THR A 154 -14.41 -3.16 12.32
CA THR A 154 -14.21 -3.06 10.88
C THR A 154 -13.46 -1.78 10.55
N LEU A 155 -12.85 -1.74 9.37
CA LEU A 155 -12.21 -0.53 8.89
C LEU A 155 -13.27 0.54 8.59
N LEU A 156 -13.10 1.73 9.15
CA LEU A 156 -13.97 2.87 8.94
C LEU A 156 -13.27 3.89 8.04
N LYS A 157 -13.95 4.32 6.98
CA LYS A 157 -13.50 5.35 6.05
C LYS A 157 -14.35 6.60 6.21
N GLY A 158 -13.74 7.65 6.72
CA GLY A 158 -14.33 8.98 6.85
C GLY A 158 -13.33 10.06 6.42
N PRO A 159 -13.31 11.22 7.10
CA PRO A 159 -12.26 12.24 6.97
C PRO A 159 -10.85 11.69 7.22
N VAL A 160 -10.74 10.66 8.05
CA VAL A 160 -9.59 9.79 8.24
C VAL A 160 -10.03 8.33 8.13
N TYR A 161 -9.07 7.44 7.87
CA TYR A 161 -9.28 6.01 8.07
C TYR A 161 -9.05 5.66 9.53
N LEU A 162 -9.93 4.83 10.12
CA LEU A 162 -9.70 4.16 11.38
C LEU A 162 -9.61 2.66 11.11
N ILE A 163 -8.45 2.09 11.44
CA ILE A 163 -8.13 0.70 11.18
C ILE A 163 -7.89 -0.01 12.52
N PRO A 164 -8.74 -0.96 12.92
CA PRO A 164 -8.52 -1.75 14.13
C PRO A 164 -7.23 -2.55 14.07
N LEU A 165 -6.42 -2.49 15.12
CA LEU A 165 -5.18 -3.26 15.27
C LEU A 165 -5.31 -4.37 16.34
N GLY A 166 -6.45 -4.46 17.02
CA GLY A 166 -6.65 -5.29 18.21
C GLY A 166 -6.26 -4.57 19.51
N ASN A 167 -6.62 -5.16 20.65
CA ASN A 167 -6.28 -4.63 21.98
C ASN A 167 -6.69 -3.16 22.19
N ASP A 168 -7.85 -2.77 21.69
CA ASP A 168 -8.38 -1.39 21.71
C ASP A 168 -7.48 -0.35 21.05
N GLN A 169 -6.58 -0.77 20.16
CA GLN A 169 -5.70 0.10 19.40
C GLN A 169 -6.22 0.29 17.98
N TYR A 170 -6.04 1.51 17.48
CA TYR A 170 -6.50 1.90 16.14
C TYR A 170 -5.44 2.75 15.45
N LYS A 171 -5.18 2.41 14.19
CA LYS A 171 -4.35 3.23 13.30
C LYS A 171 -5.24 4.27 12.62
N VAL A 172 -4.87 5.53 12.73
CA VAL A 172 -5.65 6.68 12.25
C VAL A 172 -4.84 7.46 11.23
N GLY A 173 -5.40 7.73 10.08
CA GLY A 173 -4.71 8.53 9.06
C GLY A 173 -5.31 8.38 7.68
N ALA A 174 -4.61 8.82 6.69
CA ALA A 174 -3.26 9.37 6.70
C ALA A 174 -3.26 10.79 6.12
N THR A 175 -2.19 11.50 6.42
CA THR A 175 -1.85 12.71 5.69
C THR A 175 -1.32 12.39 4.29
N TYR A 176 -1.11 13.43 3.50
CA TYR A 176 -0.63 13.31 2.13
C TYR A 176 0.29 14.49 1.81
N SER A 177 1.60 14.26 1.89
CA SER A 177 2.62 15.26 1.57
C SER A 177 3.39 14.83 0.32
N ARG A 178 3.27 15.60 -0.75
CA ARG A 178 3.91 15.34 -2.03
C ARG A 178 5.37 15.76 -2.00
N ASP A 179 6.21 15.03 -2.72
CA ASP A 179 7.66 15.27 -2.87
C ASP A 179 8.44 15.24 -1.54
N ASP A 180 7.86 14.61 -0.51
CA ASP A 180 8.53 14.34 0.77
C ASP A 180 8.91 12.87 0.87
N TYR A 181 10.22 12.61 0.94
CA TYR A 181 10.82 11.28 1.08
C TYR A 181 11.29 10.98 2.50
N SER A 182 11.09 11.93 3.43
CA SER A 182 11.49 11.75 4.82
C SER A 182 10.58 10.77 5.55
N LEU A 183 11.15 10.08 6.54
CA LEU A 183 10.40 9.23 7.47
C LEU A 183 10.15 9.90 8.81
N HIS A 184 10.51 11.20 8.94
CA HIS A 184 10.27 11.96 10.17
C HIS A 184 8.80 12.33 10.28
N THR A 185 8.23 12.16 11.46
CA THR A 185 6.88 12.62 11.78
C THR A 185 6.88 14.12 12.09
N THR A 186 5.76 14.79 11.80
CA THR A 186 5.62 16.24 11.97
C THR A 186 4.46 16.60 12.90
N ASN A 187 4.57 17.70 13.63
CA ASN A 187 3.48 18.19 14.47
C ASN A 187 2.27 18.63 13.64
N GLU A 188 2.50 19.21 12.48
CA GLU A 188 1.48 19.66 11.55
C GLU A 188 0.60 18.48 11.10
N ALA A 189 1.22 17.37 10.70
CA ALA A 189 0.51 16.15 10.31
C ALA A 189 -0.27 15.55 11.49
N LYS A 190 0.32 15.56 12.69
CA LYS A 190 -0.36 15.11 13.91
C LYS A 190 -1.62 15.93 14.17
N GLU A 191 -1.53 17.25 14.17
CA GLU A 191 -2.66 18.15 14.41
C GLU A 191 -3.73 17.98 13.33
N GLU A 192 -3.36 17.87 12.06
CA GLU A 192 -4.28 17.61 10.96
C GLU A 192 -5.11 16.33 11.20
N ILE A 193 -4.43 15.23 11.56
CA ILE A 193 -5.10 13.95 11.81
C ILE A 193 -6.01 14.06 13.05
N LEU A 194 -5.56 14.69 14.11
CA LEU A 194 -6.35 14.87 15.34
C LEU A 194 -7.58 15.72 15.10
N LEU A 195 -7.50 16.81 14.33
CA LEU A 195 -8.64 17.62 13.97
C LEU A 195 -9.69 16.81 13.20
N LYS A 196 -9.26 16.04 12.21
CA LYS A 196 -10.15 15.16 11.45
C LYS A 196 -10.73 14.04 12.31
N LEU A 197 -9.94 13.45 13.21
CA LEU A 197 -10.39 12.39 14.09
C LEU A 197 -11.52 12.85 15.01
N LYS A 198 -11.40 14.06 15.60
CA LYS A 198 -12.42 14.64 16.47
C LYS A 198 -13.76 14.87 15.78
N THR A 199 -13.82 14.88 14.46
CA THR A 199 -15.10 14.93 13.72
C THR A 199 -15.70 13.54 13.45
N VAL A 200 -15.02 12.49 13.88
CA VAL A 200 -15.40 11.09 13.60
C VAL A 200 -15.72 10.32 14.87
N ILE A 201 -15.03 10.61 15.98
CA ILE A 201 -15.24 9.90 17.26
C ILE A 201 -15.60 10.86 18.39
N ASN A 202 -16.49 10.37 19.29
CA ASN A 202 -17.01 11.12 20.44
C ASN A 202 -16.47 10.57 21.78
N CYS A 203 -15.53 9.63 21.74
CA CYS A 203 -14.97 9.02 22.94
C CYS A 203 -13.54 9.52 23.22
N PRO A 204 -13.09 9.46 24.50
CA PRO A 204 -11.72 9.78 24.85
C PRO A 204 -10.73 8.75 24.26
N PHE A 205 -9.52 9.17 23.97
CA PHE A 205 -8.46 8.30 23.48
C PHE A 205 -7.09 8.75 23.99
N GLN A 206 -6.17 7.82 24.06
CA GLN A 206 -4.76 8.07 24.32
C GLN A 206 -3.97 7.95 23.01
N LEU A 207 -3.16 8.94 22.70
CA LEU A 207 -2.17 8.85 21.61
C LEU A 207 -0.98 8.01 22.09
N ILE A 208 -0.70 6.90 21.42
CA ILE A 208 0.36 5.95 21.81
C ILE A 208 1.43 5.76 20.75
N GLY A 209 1.26 6.32 19.56
CA GLY A 209 2.26 6.25 18.50
C GLY A 209 2.01 7.22 17.35
N HIS A 210 3.09 7.55 16.64
CA HIS A 210 3.07 8.38 15.44
C HIS A 210 4.11 7.82 14.47
N THR A 211 3.70 7.50 13.26
CA THR A 211 4.55 6.86 12.23
C THR A 211 4.39 7.52 10.88
N ALA A 212 5.45 7.51 10.08
CA ALA A 212 5.45 7.98 8.71
C ALA A 212 5.87 6.88 7.74
N GLY A 213 5.43 7.00 6.50
CA GLY A 213 5.84 6.13 5.40
C GLY A 213 5.72 6.84 4.07
N VAL A 214 6.59 6.51 3.12
CA VAL A 214 6.61 7.13 1.79
C VAL A 214 6.08 6.15 0.76
N ARG A 215 5.06 6.56 0.02
CA ARG A 215 4.48 5.81 -1.09
C ARG A 215 5.22 6.18 -2.38
N PRO A 216 5.83 5.21 -3.09
CA PRO A 216 6.46 5.46 -4.37
C PRO A 216 5.37 5.61 -5.44
N THR A 217 5.03 6.83 -5.82
CA THR A 217 4.03 7.14 -6.84
C THR A 217 4.70 7.58 -8.14
N THR A 218 3.99 7.45 -9.23
CA THR A 218 4.35 8.04 -10.52
C THR A 218 3.44 9.23 -10.80
N LYS A 219 3.82 10.07 -11.76
CA LYS A 219 3.02 11.23 -12.16
C LYS A 219 1.63 10.84 -12.65
N ASP A 220 1.52 9.71 -13.33
CA ASP A 220 0.28 9.17 -13.89
C ASP A 220 -0.41 8.12 -12.98
N HIS A 221 0.12 7.91 -11.77
CA HIS A 221 -0.37 6.92 -10.80
C HIS A 221 -0.41 5.47 -11.30
N ARG A 222 0.42 5.14 -12.29
CA ARG A 222 0.55 3.78 -12.85
C ARG A 222 1.88 3.14 -12.46
N PRO A 223 1.94 1.80 -12.32
CA PRO A 223 3.17 1.09 -12.00
C PRO A 223 4.26 1.28 -13.05
N LEU A 224 5.51 1.04 -12.65
CA LEU A 224 6.68 1.01 -13.54
C LEU A 224 7.25 -0.40 -13.53
N LEU A 225 7.22 -1.06 -14.69
CA LEU A 225 7.76 -2.40 -14.91
C LEU A 225 8.72 -2.41 -16.10
N GLY A 226 9.69 -3.31 -16.07
CA GLY A 226 10.58 -3.58 -17.22
C GLY A 226 11.94 -2.92 -17.12
N SER A 227 12.63 -2.85 -18.24
CA SER A 227 14.00 -2.35 -18.36
C SER A 227 14.12 -1.17 -19.34
N LEU A 228 15.22 -0.46 -19.25
CA LEU A 228 15.63 0.53 -20.22
C LEU A 228 16.53 -0.13 -21.28
N LYS A 229 16.57 0.43 -22.50
CA LYS A 229 17.36 -0.12 -23.60
C LYS A 229 18.86 -0.19 -23.28
N GLU A 230 19.35 0.81 -22.55
CA GLU A 230 20.76 0.92 -22.16
C GLU A 230 21.19 -0.16 -21.17
N ASN A 231 20.23 -0.67 -20.38
CA ASN A 231 20.45 -1.64 -19.34
C ASN A 231 19.40 -2.76 -19.36
N PRO A 232 19.38 -3.64 -20.36
CA PRO A 232 18.30 -4.62 -20.54
C PRO A 232 18.25 -5.71 -19.45
N ASN A 233 19.31 -5.85 -18.68
CA ASN A 233 19.39 -6.79 -17.56
C ASN A 233 19.01 -6.17 -16.21
N PHE A 234 18.74 -4.85 -16.18
CA PHE A 234 18.27 -4.13 -15.00
C PHE A 234 16.77 -3.93 -15.11
N ILE A 235 16.04 -4.67 -14.31
CA ILE A 235 14.58 -4.70 -14.33
C ILE A 235 14.05 -3.85 -13.19
N PHE A 236 13.07 -3.01 -13.46
CA PHE A 236 12.44 -2.18 -12.46
C PHE A 236 11.03 -2.68 -12.15
N PHE A 237 10.69 -2.71 -10.88
CA PHE A 237 9.36 -3.05 -10.35
C PHE A 237 9.00 -2.03 -9.27
N ASN A 238 8.32 -0.96 -9.67
CA ASN A 238 8.09 0.17 -8.77
C ASN A 238 6.81 0.97 -9.12
N GLY A 239 6.59 2.10 -8.47
CA GLY A 239 5.48 3.02 -8.77
C GLY A 239 4.11 2.55 -8.30
N LEU A 240 4.03 1.60 -7.36
CA LEU A 240 2.77 0.99 -6.92
C LEU A 240 1.95 1.89 -5.97
N GLY A 241 2.54 2.98 -5.47
CA GLY A 241 1.88 3.94 -4.59
C GLY A 241 1.32 3.30 -3.32
N SER A 242 0.09 3.67 -2.96
CA SER A 242 -0.61 3.13 -1.79
C SER A 242 -1.27 1.76 -2.02
N ARG A 243 -1.21 1.22 -3.25
CA ARG A 243 -1.89 -0.02 -3.64
C ARG A 243 -0.94 -1.20 -3.85
N GLY A 244 0.29 -1.12 -3.30
CA GLY A 244 1.33 -2.12 -3.50
C GLY A 244 0.87 -3.54 -3.19
N PHE A 245 0.31 -3.78 -2.02
CA PHE A 245 -0.16 -5.12 -1.63
C PHE A 245 -1.30 -5.66 -2.49
N LEU A 246 -2.16 -4.79 -3.02
CA LEU A 246 -3.24 -5.18 -3.92
C LEU A 246 -2.72 -5.54 -5.31
N MET A 247 -1.76 -4.75 -5.83
CA MET A 247 -1.30 -4.84 -7.22
C MET A 247 -0.12 -5.80 -7.40
N ALA A 248 0.74 -5.94 -6.41
CA ALA A 248 1.98 -6.71 -6.54
C ALA A 248 1.77 -8.17 -7.00
N PRO A 249 0.76 -8.93 -6.55
CA PRO A 249 0.56 -10.29 -7.05
C PRO A 249 0.35 -10.37 -8.56
N LEU A 250 -0.54 -9.54 -9.10
CA LEU A 250 -0.80 -9.49 -10.54
C LEU A 250 0.41 -8.94 -11.32
N LEU A 251 1.02 -7.87 -10.81
CA LEU A 251 2.15 -7.25 -11.50
C LEU A 251 3.39 -8.14 -11.51
N SER A 252 3.60 -8.97 -10.47
CA SER A 252 4.69 -9.94 -10.46
C SER A 252 4.47 -11.06 -11.49
N GLU A 253 3.23 -11.49 -11.71
CA GLU A 253 2.89 -12.43 -12.77
C GLU A 253 3.11 -11.83 -14.17
N ILE A 254 2.68 -10.57 -14.38
CA ILE A 254 2.92 -9.85 -15.63
C ILE A 254 4.42 -9.71 -15.89
N LEU A 255 5.20 -9.34 -14.86
CA LEU A 255 6.64 -9.22 -15.00
C LEU A 255 7.31 -10.57 -15.26
N PHE A 256 6.88 -11.64 -14.59
CA PHE A 256 7.37 -13.00 -14.85
C PHE A 256 7.15 -13.40 -16.31
N ASN A 257 5.94 -13.20 -16.82
CA ASN A 257 5.61 -13.51 -18.21
C ASN A 257 6.43 -12.69 -19.22
N TYR A 258 6.74 -11.45 -18.89
CA TYR A 258 7.64 -10.62 -19.69
C TYR A 258 9.07 -11.16 -19.71
N LEU A 259 9.57 -11.65 -18.56
CA LEU A 259 10.96 -12.08 -18.41
C LEU A 259 11.23 -13.50 -18.93
N GLU A 260 10.25 -14.40 -18.81
CA GLU A 260 10.44 -15.84 -19.06
C GLU A 260 9.66 -16.34 -20.29
N ASN A 261 8.61 -15.64 -20.71
CA ASN A 261 7.73 -16.07 -21.80
C ASN A 261 7.67 -15.07 -22.95
N ASP A 262 8.51 -14.04 -22.95
CA ASP A 262 8.59 -12.97 -23.96
C ASP A 262 7.25 -12.26 -24.24
N ILE A 263 6.34 -12.23 -23.25
CA ILE A 263 5.05 -11.54 -23.37
C ILE A 263 5.29 -10.04 -23.13
N PRO A 264 4.97 -9.15 -24.09
CA PRO A 264 5.20 -7.73 -23.93
C PRO A 264 4.47 -7.13 -22.74
N LEU A 265 5.12 -6.21 -22.02
CA LEU A 265 4.47 -5.44 -20.96
C LEU A 265 3.36 -4.54 -21.53
N PRO A 266 2.23 -4.37 -20.82
CA PRO A 266 1.25 -3.35 -21.14
C PRO A 266 1.91 -1.96 -21.25
N LYS A 267 1.58 -1.21 -22.30
CA LYS A 267 2.22 0.10 -22.58
C LYS A 267 2.13 1.05 -21.39
N GLU A 268 1.00 1.05 -20.70
CA GLU A 268 0.71 1.87 -19.53
C GLU A 268 1.52 1.51 -18.26
N MET A 269 2.19 0.36 -18.26
CA MET A 269 3.03 -0.10 -17.14
C MET A 269 4.51 -0.13 -17.49
N ASN A 270 4.85 -0.10 -18.78
CA ASN A 270 6.24 -0.16 -19.23
C ASN A 270 6.98 1.11 -18.81
N ILE A 271 8.15 0.95 -18.17
CA ILE A 271 8.97 2.05 -17.67
C ILE A 271 9.39 3.02 -18.80
N THR A 272 9.52 2.53 -20.04
CA THR A 272 9.93 3.35 -21.20
C THR A 272 8.93 4.47 -21.54
N ARG A 273 7.68 4.42 -21.02
CA ARG A 273 6.71 5.52 -21.20
C ARG A 273 7.08 6.81 -20.46
N MET A 274 8.06 6.71 -19.55
CA MET A 274 8.50 7.86 -18.73
C MET A 274 9.74 8.57 -19.31
N LEU A 275 10.24 8.10 -20.44
CA LEU A 275 11.40 8.65 -21.16
C LEU A 275 11.02 9.80 -22.09
#